data_ed16711c2f8f64012c2d3b951c2fdb0b
#
_entry.id   ed16711c2f8f64012c2d3b951c2fdb0b
#
_cell.length_a   1.000
_cell.length_b   1.000
_cell.length_c   1.000
_cell.angle_alpha   90.00
_cell.angle_beta   90.00
_cell.angle_gamma   90.00
#
_symmetry.space_group_name_H-M   'P 1'
#
loop_
_entity.id
_entity.type
_entity.pdbx_description
1 polymer ?
#
loop_
_entity_poly.entity_id
_entity_poly.type
_entity_poly.pdbx_seq_one_letter_code
_entity_poly.pdbx_strand_id
1 'polypeptide(L)'
;MYRALRNFVALILVLAAVACGSSDSGPSSTGNIDPDLVKEYLLMHPDIVFDDEAVSDAIRRALLRRGQGRVAEERQSILSAHQELLVSPLTPSSGSTNTDITIVEFYDYQCVPCRVSYPELQQVRATEPGIRYVYGQLPIYGSHSIMAARAAVAAHRQGLFPEFHHALMTIDSGLDMTLIFAAAAEVGLDVETLQVDMRDPQVHQYLKEMRALAEVLDITGTPSFIIGGAKLSGGITAGDLKSELDRQRNQI
;
A
#
# COMPACT_ATOMS: atom_id res chain seq x y z
N MET A 1 -28.33 30.02 -24.77
CA MET A 1 -27.18 30.57 -25.53
C MET A 1 -26.69 31.93 -25.00
N TYR A 2 -27.55 32.87 -24.58
CA TYR A 2 -27.14 34.18 -24.09
C TYR A 2 -26.47 34.19 -22.69
N ARG A 3 -26.77 33.21 -21.79
CA ARG A 3 -26.16 33.12 -20.42
C ARG A 3 -24.72 32.59 -20.45
N ALA A 4 -24.38 31.66 -21.33
CA ALA A 4 -23.04 31.12 -21.48
C ALA A 4 -22.03 32.20 -21.98
N LEU A 5 -22.47 33.08 -22.88
CA LEU A 5 -21.62 34.12 -23.45
C LEU A 5 -21.28 35.21 -22.42
N ARG A 6 -22.19 35.52 -21.45
CA ARG A 6 -22.01 36.56 -20.42
C ARG A 6 -20.98 36.13 -19.36
N ASN A 7 -20.94 34.85 -19.03
CA ASN A 7 -19.98 34.32 -18.06
C ASN A 7 -18.58 34.15 -18.68
N PHE A 8 -18.49 33.88 -19.99
CA PHE A 8 -17.22 33.83 -20.70
C PHE A 8 -16.53 35.20 -20.83
N VAL A 9 -17.31 36.26 -21.02
CA VAL A 9 -16.79 37.64 -21.11
C VAL A 9 -16.34 38.18 -19.75
N ALA A 10 -17.00 37.80 -18.66
CA ALA A 10 -16.60 38.19 -17.30
C ALA A 10 -15.27 37.52 -16.88
N LEU A 11 -15.06 36.27 -17.27
CA LEU A 11 -13.81 35.55 -16.99
C LEU A 11 -12.63 36.11 -17.81
N ILE A 12 -12.85 36.54 -19.06
CA ILE A 12 -11.83 37.13 -19.92
C ILE A 12 -11.45 38.57 -19.42
N LEU A 13 -12.37 39.34 -18.83
CA LEU A 13 -12.06 40.66 -18.31
C LEU A 13 -11.23 40.63 -17.03
N VAL A 14 -11.37 39.63 -16.20
CA VAL A 14 -10.48 39.43 -15.01
C VAL A 14 -9.07 39.01 -15.44
N LEU A 15 -8.92 38.26 -16.54
CA LEU A 15 -7.63 37.88 -17.11
C LEU A 15 -6.97 39.05 -17.90
N ALA A 16 -7.74 40.03 -18.42
CA ALA A 16 -7.20 41.14 -19.20
C ALA A 16 -6.63 42.28 -18.33
N ALA A 17 -7.02 42.40 -17.06
CA ALA A 17 -6.50 43.40 -16.15
C ALA A 17 -5.06 43.13 -15.63
N VAL A 18 -4.54 41.93 -15.87
CA VAL A 18 -3.16 41.52 -15.48
C VAL A 18 -2.16 41.58 -16.65
N ALA A 19 -2.62 41.89 -17.89
CA ALA A 19 -1.80 41.79 -19.11
C ALA A 19 -1.19 43.10 -19.60
N CYS A 20 -1.11 44.18 -18.81
CA CYS A 20 -0.42 45.43 -19.17
C CYS A 20 0.92 45.58 -18.43
N GLY A 21 1.92 44.83 -18.86
CA GLY A 21 3.30 44.99 -18.41
C GLY A 21 4.26 44.18 -19.28
N SER A 22 4.69 44.76 -20.39
CA SER A 22 5.90 44.54 -21.23
C SER A 22 6.50 43.13 -21.41
N SER A 23 6.49 42.70 -22.69
CA SER A 23 7.52 42.00 -23.47
C SER A 23 7.94 40.58 -23.13
N ASP A 24 7.62 39.67 -24.11
CA ASP A 24 8.36 38.52 -24.60
C ASP A 24 8.65 37.36 -23.65
N SER A 25 7.80 36.36 -23.75
CA SER A 25 8.07 34.91 -23.86
C SER A 25 6.78 34.12 -23.63
N GLY A 26 6.60 32.97 -24.32
CA GLY A 26 5.34 32.22 -24.45
C GLY A 26 4.59 31.88 -23.16
N PRO A 27 3.32 31.41 -23.25
CA PRO A 27 2.41 31.31 -22.11
C PRO A 27 2.73 30.09 -21.24
N SER A 28 3.58 30.29 -20.25
CA SER A 28 3.74 29.43 -19.10
C SER A 28 3.68 30.28 -17.81
N SER A 29 2.59 31.03 -17.65
CA SER A 29 2.30 31.64 -16.35
C SER A 29 1.11 30.93 -15.71
N THR A 30 1.37 29.95 -14.87
CA THR A 30 0.53 29.71 -13.70
C THR A 30 0.63 30.97 -12.85
N GLY A 31 -0.10 32.02 -13.23
CA GLY A 31 -0.25 33.23 -12.42
C GLY A 31 -0.72 32.77 -11.03
N ASN A 32 -0.03 33.24 -10.01
CA ASN A 32 -0.40 32.97 -8.63
C ASN A 32 -1.76 33.64 -8.41
N ILE A 33 -2.86 32.93 -8.64
CA ILE A 33 -4.23 33.42 -8.45
C ILE A 33 -4.40 33.52 -6.94
N ASP A 34 -4.74 34.72 -6.47
CA ASP A 34 -5.02 34.95 -5.07
C ASP A 34 -6.18 34.04 -4.60
N PRO A 35 -5.95 33.15 -3.63
CA PRO A 35 -6.96 32.21 -3.13
C PRO A 35 -8.20 32.95 -2.55
N ASP A 36 -8.02 34.11 -1.98
CA ASP A 36 -9.11 34.91 -1.39
C ASP A 36 -10.04 35.48 -2.46
N LEU A 37 -9.50 35.93 -3.59
CA LEU A 37 -10.31 36.38 -4.75
C LEU A 37 -11.12 35.18 -5.33
N VAL A 38 -10.53 33.99 -5.44
CA VAL A 38 -11.24 32.78 -5.89
C VAL A 38 -12.37 32.45 -4.94
N LYS A 39 -12.11 32.50 -3.63
CA LYS A 39 -13.11 32.23 -2.59
C LYS A 39 -14.26 33.21 -2.65
N GLU A 40 -13.98 34.51 -2.74
CA GLU A 40 -14.99 35.56 -2.84
C GLU A 40 -15.85 35.36 -4.10
N TYR A 41 -15.21 35.09 -5.25
CA TYR A 41 -15.91 34.82 -6.50
C TYR A 41 -16.85 33.59 -6.41
N LEU A 42 -16.39 32.49 -5.82
CA LEU A 42 -17.21 31.28 -5.63
C LEU A 42 -18.36 31.51 -4.64
N LEU A 43 -18.18 32.35 -3.62
CA LEU A 43 -19.26 32.72 -2.70
C LEU A 43 -20.34 33.58 -3.35
N MET A 44 -19.96 34.44 -4.31
CA MET A 44 -20.90 35.26 -5.09
C MET A 44 -21.57 34.45 -6.22
N HIS A 45 -20.96 33.38 -6.71
CA HIS A 45 -21.42 32.58 -7.83
C HIS A 45 -21.44 31.07 -7.47
N PRO A 46 -22.25 30.64 -6.48
CA PRO A 46 -22.28 29.26 -6.03
C PRO A 46 -22.80 28.28 -7.10
N ASP A 47 -23.58 28.79 -8.08
CA ASP A 47 -24.07 28.07 -9.23
C ASP A 47 -22.94 27.46 -10.08
N ILE A 48 -21.78 28.09 -10.15
CA ILE A 48 -20.62 27.56 -10.90
C ILE A 48 -20.18 26.19 -10.38
N VAL A 49 -20.27 25.98 -9.06
CA VAL A 49 -19.88 24.71 -8.44
C VAL A 49 -20.79 23.55 -8.86
N PHE A 50 -22.07 23.85 -9.17
CA PHE A 50 -23.07 22.85 -9.49
C PHE A 50 -23.40 22.76 -10.99
N ASP A 51 -23.34 23.89 -11.69
CA ASP A 51 -23.79 23.97 -13.08
C ASP A 51 -22.65 23.79 -14.10
N ASP A 52 -21.38 23.99 -13.69
CA ASP A 52 -20.20 23.71 -14.51
C ASP A 52 -19.65 22.31 -14.20
N GLU A 53 -19.80 21.38 -15.16
CA GLU A 53 -19.39 19.99 -15.02
C GLU A 53 -17.88 19.85 -14.72
N ALA A 54 -17.03 20.68 -15.34
CA ALA A 54 -15.58 20.62 -15.13
C ALA A 54 -15.19 21.07 -13.72
N VAL A 55 -15.86 22.10 -13.18
CA VAL A 55 -15.64 22.58 -11.81
C VAL A 55 -16.17 21.57 -10.80
N SER A 56 -17.38 21.07 -10.97
CA SER A 56 -17.96 20.06 -10.05
C SER A 56 -17.13 18.77 -10.04
N ASP A 57 -16.62 18.33 -11.17
CA ASP A 57 -15.71 17.18 -11.27
C ASP A 57 -14.35 17.45 -10.63
N ALA A 58 -13.79 18.64 -10.79
CA ALA A 58 -12.55 19.00 -10.14
C ALA A 58 -12.68 19.01 -8.61
N ILE A 59 -13.78 19.55 -8.09
CA ILE A 59 -14.11 19.56 -6.65
C ILE A 59 -14.29 18.13 -6.16
N ARG A 60 -15.07 17.31 -6.86
CA ARG A 60 -15.26 15.89 -6.52
C ARG A 60 -13.94 15.15 -6.42
N ARG A 61 -13.06 15.29 -7.41
CA ARG A 61 -11.71 14.69 -7.39
C ARG A 61 -10.86 15.21 -6.22
N ALA A 62 -10.95 16.49 -5.90
CA ALA A 62 -10.22 17.07 -4.78
C ALA A 62 -10.70 16.53 -3.42
N LEU A 63 -12.02 16.41 -3.23
CA LEU A 63 -12.61 15.82 -2.02
C LEU A 63 -12.26 14.34 -1.87
N LEU A 64 -12.29 13.57 -2.96
CA LEU A 64 -11.90 12.16 -2.95
C LEU A 64 -10.42 12.00 -2.58
N ARG A 65 -9.51 12.80 -3.19
CA ARG A 65 -8.08 12.79 -2.82
C ARG A 65 -7.85 13.14 -1.35
N ARG A 66 -8.54 14.17 -0.85
CA ARG A 66 -8.45 14.58 0.56
C ARG A 66 -8.96 13.47 1.51
N GLY A 67 -10.05 12.80 1.14
CA GLY A 67 -10.58 11.65 1.87
C GLY A 67 -9.58 10.49 1.91
N GLN A 68 -9.01 10.14 0.76
CA GLN A 68 -7.98 9.09 0.65
C GLN A 68 -6.72 9.44 1.44
N GLY A 69 -6.27 10.71 1.41
CA GLY A 69 -5.14 11.18 2.20
C GLY A 69 -5.35 10.98 3.71
N ARG A 70 -6.50 11.41 4.25
CA ARG A 70 -6.82 11.20 5.67
C ARG A 70 -6.80 9.72 6.09
N VAL A 71 -7.38 8.86 5.24
CA VAL A 71 -7.39 7.41 5.52
C VAL A 71 -5.98 6.82 5.46
N ALA A 72 -5.12 7.31 4.55
CA ALA A 72 -3.72 6.89 4.49
C ALA A 72 -2.94 7.34 5.73
N GLU A 73 -3.12 8.58 6.18
CA GLU A 73 -2.53 9.11 7.41
C GLU A 73 -2.96 8.31 8.65
N GLU A 74 -4.24 7.95 8.75
CA GLU A 74 -4.77 7.11 9.83
C GLU A 74 -4.11 5.72 9.83
N ARG A 75 -3.99 5.06 8.67
CA ARG A 75 -3.29 3.78 8.57
C ARG A 75 -1.81 3.89 8.92
N GLN A 76 -1.15 4.96 8.50
CA GLN A 76 0.25 5.21 8.86
C GLN A 76 0.41 5.39 10.39
N SER A 77 -0.52 6.07 11.04
CA SER A 77 -0.57 6.20 12.50
C SER A 77 -0.75 4.84 13.18
N ILE A 78 -1.63 3.99 12.66
CA ILE A 78 -1.84 2.62 13.16
C ILE A 78 -0.55 1.80 13.01
N LEU A 79 0.12 1.83 11.85
CA LEU A 79 1.40 1.12 11.66
C LEU A 79 2.47 1.61 12.63
N SER A 80 2.55 2.93 12.86
CA SER A 80 3.50 3.53 13.81
C SER A 80 3.22 3.08 15.24
N ALA A 81 1.95 2.99 15.64
CA ALA A 81 1.55 2.48 16.95
C ALA A 81 1.85 0.98 17.16
N HIS A 82 1.97 0.21 16.05
CA HIS A 82 2.30 -1.21 16.05
C HIS A 82 3.73 -1.49 15.57
N GLN A 83 4.61 -0.49 15.61
CA GLN A 83 5.98 -0.64 15.12
C GLN A 83 6.73 -1.77 15.82
N GLU A 84 6.53 -1.98 17.13
CA GLU A 84 7.16 -3.07 17.88
C GLU A 84 6.84 -4.45 17.27
N LEU A 85 5.59 -4.67 16.85
CA LEU A 85 5.20 -5.88 16.16
C LEU A 85 5.91 -6.00 14.79
N LEU A 86 5.96 -4.92 14.01
CA LEU A 86 6.53 -4.91 12.66
C LEU A 86 8.06 -5.06 12.64
N VAL A 87 8.76 -4.75 13.75
CA VAL A 87 10.21 -4.95 13.90
C VAL A 87 10.56 -6.10 14.84
N SER A 88 9.55 -6.86 15.31
CA SER A 88 9.74 -8.00 16.19
C SER A 88 10.68 -9.04 15.57
N PRO A 89 11.51 -9.73 16.38
CA PRO A 89 12.30 -10.87 15.92
C PRO A 89 11.46 -12.02 15.33
N LEU A 90 10.15 -12.02 15.53
CA LEU A 90 9.22 -12.99 14.94
C LEU A 90 8.63 -12.52 13.60
N THR A 91 8.85 -11.25 13.23
CA THR A 91 8.30 -10.69 11.98
C THR A 91 9.32 -10.81 10.86
N PRO A 92 9.11 -11.71 9.91
CA PRO A 92 10.00 -11.80 8.76
C PRO A 92 10.00 -10.48 7.98
N SER A 93 11.19 -10.02 7.63
CA SER A 93 11.36 -8.82 6.82
C SER A 93 12.59 -8.95 5.93
N SER A 94 12.63 -8.20 4.84
CA SER A 94 13.76 -8.13 3.92
C SER A 94 13.98 -6.69 3.42
N GLY A 95 15.10 -6.46 2.75
CA GLY A 95 15.46 -5.16 2.20
C GLY A 95 16.13 -4.24 3.20
N SER A 96 16.05 -2.93 2.97
CA SER A 96 16.76 -1.93 3.76
C SER A 96 16.08 -1.67 5.11
N THR A 97 16.86 -1.60 6.17
CA THR A 97 16.38 -1.16 7.49
C THR A 97 16.48 0.36 7.68
N ASN A 98 17.23 1.02 6.80
CA ASN A 98 17.39 2.48 6.77
C ASN A 98 16.68 3.03 5.53
N THR A 99 15.35 3.12 5.61
CA THR A 99 14.50 3.59 4.51
C THR A 99 13.23 4.23 5.06
N ASP A 100 12.72 5.23 4.33
CA ASP A 100 11.46 5.89 4.64
C ASP A 100 10.25 5.14 4.06
N ILE A 101 10.49 4.15 3.18
CA ILE A 101 9.42 3.40 2.54
C ILE A 101 9.42 1.95 3.01
N THR A 102 8.31 1.57 3.66
CA THR A 102 8.03 0.20 4.07
C THR A 102 6.80 -0.32 3.34
N ILE A 103 6.91 -1.50 2.76
CA ILE A 103 5.78 -2.29 2.27
C ILE A 103 5.43 -3.31 3.35
N VAL A 104 4.20 -3.31 3.83
CA VAL A 104 3.66 -4.38 4.67
C VAL A 104 2.70 -5.20 3.81
N GLU A 105 3.07 -6.44 3.51
CA GLU A 105 2.20 -7.40 2.81
C GLU A 105 1.45 -8.25 3.81
N PHE A 106 0.13 -8.33 3.70
CA PHE A 106 -0.70 -9.33 4.39
C PHE A 106 -1.07 -10.43 3.42
N TYR A 107 -0.64 -11.65 3.70
CA TYR A 107 -0.77 -12.78 2.78
C TYR A 107 -1.06 -14.11 3.48
N ASP A 108 -1.50 -15.08 2.69
CA ASP A 108 -1.74 -16.46 3.10
C ASP A 108 -1.14 -17.43 2.05
N TYR A 109 -0.47 -18.47 2.47
CA TYR A 109 0.16 -19.44 1.57
C TYR A 109 -0.84 -20.25 0.74
N GLN A 110 -2.09 -20.39 1.18
CA GLN A 110 -3.17 -21.04 0.43
C GLN A 110 -3.95 -20.07 -0.46
N CYS A 111 -3.67 -18.79 -0.38
CA CYS A 111 -4.31 -17.76 -1.18
C CYS A 111 -3.79 -17.81 -2.63
N VAL A 112 -4.64 -18.21 -3.57
CA VAL A 112 -4.27 -18.28 -4.99
C VAL A 112 -3.83 -16.93 -5.54
N PRO A 113 -4.54 -15.80 -5.32
CA PRO A 113 -4.06 -14.48 -5.73
C PRO A 113 -2.69 -14.10 -5.14
N CYS A 114 -2.36 -14.50 -3.89
CA CYS A 114 -1.04 -14.26 -3.29
C CYS A 114 0.06 -14.97 -4.09
N ARG A 115 -0.17 -16.22 -4.42
CA ARG A 115 0.78 -17.04 -5.19
C ARG A 115 0.95 -16.53 -6.61
N VAL A 116 -0.13 -16.07 -7.26
CA VAL A 116 -0.08 -15.46 -8.60
C VAL A 116 0.69 -14.13 -8.58
N SER A 117 0.54 -13.32 -7.54
CA SER A 117 1.28 -12.05 -7.40
C SER A 117 2.73 -12.23 -6.96
N TYR A 118 3.10 -13.38 -6.44
CA TYR A 118 4.43 -13.61 -5.86
C TYR A 118 5.60 -13.34 -6.83
N PRO A 119 5.60 -13.79 -8.09
CA PRO A 119 6.64 -13.44 -9.06
C PRO A 119 6.77 -11.93 -9.30
N GLU A 120 5.65 -11.20 -9.34
CA GLU A 120 5.62 -9.74 -9.50
C GLU A 120 6.30 -9.04 -8.32
N LEU A 121 6.03 -9.52 -7.09
CA LEU A 121 6.66 -9.02 -5.87
C LEU A 121 8.17 -9.30 -5.84
N GLN A 122 8.60 -10.46 -6.32
CA GLN A 122 10.02 -10.78 -6.46
C GLN A 122 10.72 -9.82 -7.42
N GLN A 123 10.08 -9.48 -8.54
CA GLN A 123 10.59 -8.53 -9.50
C GLN A 123 10.77 -7.13 -8.87
N VAL A 124 9.78 -6.64 -8.11
CA VAL A 124 9.88 -5.36 -7.42
C VAL A 124 11.03 -5.38 -6.41
N ARG A 125 11.13 -6.42 -5.58
CA ARG A 125 12.24 -6.56 -4.61
C ARG A 125 13.61 -6.56 -5.26
N ALA A 126 13.74 -7.16 -6.44
CA ALA A 126 15.01 -7.20 -7.17
C ALA A 126 15.37 -5.87 -7.84
N THR A 127 14.39 -5.06 -8.21
CA THR A 127 14.59 -3.83 -9.01
C THR A 127 14.44 -2.53 -8.22
N GLU A 128 13.86 -2.58 -7.01
CA GLU A 128 13.60 -1.42 -6.17
C GLU A 128 14.44 -1.48 -4.88
N PRO A 129 15.72 -1.08 -4.94
CA PRO A 129 16.55 -1.03 -3.74
C PRO A 129 16.06 0.09 -2.81
N GLY A 130 16.36 -0.06 -1.53
CA GLY A 130 16.04 0.97 -0.54
C GLY A 130 14.61 0.92 0.00
N ILE A 131 13.85 -0.14 -0.23
CA ILE A 131 12.59 -0.41 0.46
C ILE A 131 12.77 -1.49 1.53
N ARG A 132 12.00 -1.37 2.60
CA ARG A 132 11.81 -2.44 3.58
C ARG A 132 10.54 -3.21 3.23
N TYR A 133 10.64 -4.53 3.25
CA TYR A 133 9.51 -5.42 3.00
C TYR A 133 9.20 -6.22 4.28
N VAL A 134 7.99 -6.12 4.78
CA VAL A 134 7.50 -6.81 5.98
C VAL A 134 6.46 -7.84 5.56
N TYR A 135 6.67 -9.10 5.99
CA TYR A 135 5.83 -10.24 5.66
C TYR A 135 4.78 -10.48 6.75
N GLY A 136 3.61 -9.87 6.61
CA GLY A 136 2.48 -9.99 7.53
C GLY A 136 1.71 -11.30 7.31
N GLN A 137 1.95 -12.29 8.17
CA GLN A 137 1.25 -13.57 8.13
C GLN A 137 -0.23 -13.39 8.47
N LEU A 138 -1.13 -13.65 7.51
CA LEU A 138 -2.58 -13.58 7.70
C LEU A 138 -3.27 -14.87 7.25
N PRO A 139 -3.13 -15.98 8.02
CA PRO A 139 -3.68 -17.27 7.66
C PRO A 139 -5.21 -17.30 7.85
N ILE A 140 -5.96 -17.13 6.75
CA ILE A 140 -7.42 -17.05 6.73
C ILE A 140 -8.12 -18.21 6.01
N TYR A 141 -7.36 -19.06 5.30
CA TYR A 141 -7.92 -20.19 4.53
C TYR A 141 -7.83 -21.54 5.25
N GLY A 142 -7.97 -21.53 6.58
CA GLY A 142 -8.11 -22.76 7.38
C GLY A 142 -6.83 -23.26 8.04
N SER A 143 -6.89 -24.51 8.52
CA SER A 143 -5.84 -25.08 9.38
C SER A 143 -4.47 -25.18 8.70
N HIS A 144 -4.43 -25.54 7.42
CA HIS A 144 -3.17 -25.65 6.68
C HIS A 144 -2.50 -24.28 6.48
N SER A 145 -3.28 -23.22 6.27
CA SER A 145 -2.76 -21.84 6.26
C SER A 145 -2.11 -21.47 7.60
N ILE A 146 -2.78 -21.80 8.72
CA ILE A 146 -2.24 -21.57 10.06
C ILE A 146 -0.94 -22.34 10.28
N MET A 147 -0.88 -23.59 9.82
CA MET A 147 0.32 -24.41 9.94
C MET A 147 1.48 -23.89 9.09
N ALA A 148 1.21 -23.48 7.84
CA ALA A 148 2.20 -22.88 6.97
C ALA A 148 2.73 -21.54 7.55
N ALA A 149 1.86 -20.69 8.09
CA ALA A 149 2.25 -19.44 8.72
C ALA A 149 3.14 -19.68 9.97
N ARG A 150 2.79 -20.66 10.82
CA ARG A 150 3.63 -21.03 11.96
C ARG A 150 5.00 -21.56 11.52
N ALA A 151 5.02 -22.42 10.51
CA ALA A 151 6.27 -22.95 9.95
C ALA A 151 7.13 -21.81 9.37
N ALA A 152 6.55 -20.84 8.69
CA ALA A 152 7.27 -19.70 8.15
C ALA A 152 7.90 -18.81 9.25
N VAL A 153 7.19 -18.56 10.34
CA VAL A 153 7.76 -17.84 11.51
C VAL A 153 8.87 -18.66 12.18
N ALA A 154 8.71 -19.98 12.30
CA ALA A 154 9.74 -20.88 12.83
C ALA A 154 10.97 -20.94 11.91
N ALA A 155 10.77 -20.96 10.58
CA ALA A 155 11.86 -20.89 9.60
C ALA A 155 12.63 -19.55 9.69
N HIS A 156 11.94 -18.47 10.03
CA HIS A 156 12.59 -17.17 10.28
C HIS A 156 13.55 -17.22 11.47
N ARG A 157 13.21 -17.92 12.53
CA ARG A 157 14.11 -18.14 13.68
C ARG A 157 15.39 -18.90 13.29
N GLN A 158 15.31 -19.77 12.30
CA GLN A 158 16.46 -20.51 11.75
C GLN A 158 17.21 -19.72 10.67
N GLY A 159 16.76 -18.51 10.30
CA GLY A 159 17.41 -17.68 9.29
C GLY A 159 17.16 -18.09 7.83
N LEU A 160 16.25 -19.05 7.59
CA LEU A 160 15.94 -19.60 6.26
C LEU A 160 14.53 -19.23 5.78
N PHE A 161 13.97 -18.14 6.30
CA PHE A 161 12.64 -17.67 5.89
C PHE A 161 12.53 -17.38 4.38
N PRO A 162 13.48 -16.68 3.72
CA PRO A 162 13.33 -16.34 2.30
C PRO A 162 13.21 -17.58 1.41
N GLU A 163 14.06 -18.58 1.64
CA GLU A 163 14.09 -19.83 0.90
C GLU A 163 12.83 -20.65 1.15
N PHE A 164 12.42 -20.76 2.40
CA PHE A 164 11.22 -21.48 2.79
C PHE A 164 9.93 -20.79 2.30
N HIS A 165 9.88 -19.46 2.40
CA HIS A 165 8.78 -18.67 1.86
C HIS A 165 8.64 -18.87 0.34
N HIS A 166 9.77 -18.86 -0.39
CA HIS A 166 9.78 -19.15 -1.83
C HIS A 166 9.22 -20.55 -2.10
N ALA A 167 9.72 -21.56 -1.41
CA ALA A 167 9.27 -22.93 -1.58
C ALA A 167 7.75 -23.07 -1.36
N LEU A 168 7.21 -22.48 -0.28
CA LEU A 168 5.77 -22.56 0.01
C LEU A 168 4.91 -21.79 -1.01
N MET A 169 5.38 -20.64 -1.52
CA MET A 169 4.65 -19.83 -2.50
C MET A 169 4.61 -20.47 -3.89
N THR A 170 5.56 -21.37 -4.20
CA THR A 170 5.70 -21.99 -5.52
C THR A 170 5.13 -23.42 -5.59
N ILE A 171 4.64 -23.98 -4.50
CA ILE A 171 3.96 -25.30 -4.51
C ILE A 171 2.65 -25.17 -5.30
N ASP A 172 2.50 -25.94 -6.36
CA ASP A 172 1.32 -25.89 -7.25
C ASP A 172 0.05 -26.49 -6.66
N SER A 173 0.17 -27.34 -5.64
CA SER A 173 -0.96 -27.99 -4.96
C SER A 173 -1.36 -27.25 -3.69
N GLY A 174 -2.49 -27.64 -3.10
CA GLY A 174 -2.85 -27.18 -1.75
C GLY A 174 -1.85 -27.67 -0.72
N LEU A 175 -1.48 -26.81 0.23
CA LEU A 175 -0.54 -27.14 1.30
C LEU A 175 -1.16 -28.10 2.31
N ASP A 176 -0.41 -29.13 2.70
CA ASP A 176 -0.62 -29.96 3.86
C ASP A 176 0.66 -30.06 4.70
N MET A 177 0.60 -30.75 5.83
CA MET A 177 1.77 -30.91 6.72
C MET A 177 2.93 -31.66 6.06
N THR A 178 2.63 -32.62 5.18
CA THR A 178 3.65 -33.39 4.48
C THR A 178 4.46 -32.51 3.54
N LEU A 179 3.77 -31.68 2.75
CA LEU A 179 4.39 -30.74 1.81
C LEU A 179 5.16 -29.63 2.55
N ILE A 180 4.61 -29.11 3.66
CA ILE A 180 5.27 -28.10 4.48
C ILE A 180 6.61 -28.61 5.02
N PHE A 181 6.64 -29.86 5.56
CA PHE A 181 7.89 -30.43 6.09
C PHE A 181 8.84 -30.90 4.99
N ALA A 182 8.33 -31.36 3.85
CA ALA A 182 9.18 -31.69 2.70
C ALA A 182 9.90 -30.42 2.19
N ALA A 183 9.17 -29.30 2.02
CA ALA A 183 9.75 -28.02 1.65
C ALA A 183 10.77 -27.51 2.69
N ALA A 184 10.50 -27.72 3.97
CA ALA A 184 11.43 -27.35 5.04
C ALA A 184 12.76 -28.13 4.94
N ALA A 185 12.67 -29.45 4.75
CA ALA A 185 13.85 -30.28 4.58
C ALA A 185 14.64 -29.94 3.31
N GLU A 186 13.94 -29.64 2.20
CA GLU A 186 14.55 -29.27 0.93
C GLU A 186 15.40 -28.00 1.03
N VAL A 187 14.93 -26.99 1.77
CA VAL A 187 15.66 -25.73 1.97
C VAL A 187 16.71 -25.81 3.09
N GLY A 188 16.86 -26.96 3.75
CA GLY A 188 17.89 -27.20 4.78
C GLY A 188 17.50 -26.77 6.19
N LEU A 189 16.20 -26.57 6.48
CA LEU A 189 15.72 -26.36 7.83
C LEU A 189 15.86 -27.62 8.70
N ASP A 190 16.19 -27.44 9.97
CA ASP A 190 16.03 -28.50 10.97
C ASP A 190 14.54 -28.70 11.26
N VAL A 191 14.00 -29.81 10.73
CA VAL A 191 12.57 -30.13 10.80
C VAL A 191 12.11 -30.40 12.24
N GLU A 192 12.95 -30.99 13.09
CA GLU A 192 12.60 -31.25 14.49
C GLU A 192 12.50 -29.91 15.26
N THR A 193 13.47 -29.04 15.12
CA THR A 193 13.45 -27.69 15.67
C THR A 193 12.27 -26.89 15.13
N LEU A 194 12.00 -26.97 13.83
CA LEU A 194 10.84 -26.33 13.19
C LEU A 194 9.52 -26.74 13.87
N GLN A 195 9.34 -28.05 14.09
CA GLN A 195 8.14 -28.58 14.75
C GLN A 195 7.97 -28.12 16.21
N VAL A 196 9.07 -27.94 16.93
CA VAL A 196 9.06 -27.38 18.30
C VAL A 196 8.65 -25.91 18.24
N ASP A 197 9.32 -25.13 17.41
CA ASP A 197 9.08 -23.70 17.29
C ASP A 197 7.67 -23.37 16.79
N MET A 198 7.10 -24.16 15.87
CA MET A 198 5.71 -24.01 15.41
C MET A 198 4.68 -24.11 16.56
N ARG A 199 5.02 -24.79 17.67
CA ARG A 199 4.14 -24.95 18.85
C ARG A 199 4.38 -23.90 19.90
N ASP A 200 5.39 -23.06 19.75
CA ASP A 200 5.71 -22.00 20.70
C ASP A 200 4.52 -21.05 20.89
N PRO A 201 4.08 -20.80 22.14
CA PRO A 201 3.04 -19.83 22.43
C PRO A 201 3.31 -18.43 21.87
N GLN A 202 4.58 -18.02 21.76
CA GLN A 202 4.96 -16.72 21.18
C GLN A 202 4.62 -16.64 19.70
N VAL A 203 4.81 -17.74 18.93
CA VAL A 203 4.40 -17.80 17.51
C VAL A 203 2.88 -17.68 17.38
N HIS A 204 2.13 -18.31 18.27
CA HIS A 204 0.67 -18.17 18.29
C HIS A 204 0.22 -16.76 18.61
N GLN A 205 0.86 -16.13 19.60
CA GLN A 205 0.55 -14.77 19.99
C GLN A 205 0.86 -13.79 18.88
N TYR A 206 2.04 -13.91 18.26
CA TYR A 206 2.42 -13.12 17.09
C TYR A 206 1.39 -13.18 15.95
N LEU A 207 0.90 -14.37 15.59
CA LEU A 207 -0.11 -14.50 14.53
C LEU A 207 -1.45 -13.85 14.92
N LYS A 208 -1.83 -13.87 16.21
CA LYS A 208 -3.01 -13.15 16.71
C LYS A 208 -2.84 -11.64 16.61
N GLU A 209 -1.67 -11.14 16.98
CA GLU A 209 -1.35 -9.69 16.94
C GLU A 209 -1.30 -9.20 15.48
N MET A 210 -0.70 -9.99 14.58
CA MET A 210 -0.69 -9.66 13.14
C MET A 210 -2.10 -9.65 12.55
N ARG A 211 -2.96 -10.58 12.98
CA ARG A 211 -4.38 -10.57 12.61
C ARG A 211 -5.12 -9.35 13.15
N ALA A 212 -4.92 -8.99 14.42
CA ALA A 212 -5.52 -7.80 15.01
C ALA A 212 -5.06 -6.53 14.29
N LEU A 213 -3.78 -6.45 13.92
CA LEU A 213 -3.27 -5.35 13.09
C LEU A 213 -3.97 -5.29 11.73
N ALA A 214 -4.16 -6.43 11.07
CA ALA A 214 -4.89 -6.49 9.81
C ALA A 214 -6.32 -5.98 9.96
N GLU A 215 -7.01 -6.34 11.04
CA GLU A 215 -8.38 -5.91 11.33
C GLU A 215 -8.49 -4.40 11.53
N VAL A 216 -7.59 -3.77 12.31
CA VAL A 216 -7.61 -2.31 12.52
C VAL A 216 -7.16 -1.52 11.28
N LEU A 217 -6.42 -2.14 10.36
CA LEU A 217 -6.06 -1.58 9.05
C LEU A 217 -7.15 -1.77 7.99
N ASP A 218 -8.30 -2.36 8.38
CA ASP A 218 -9.40 -2.70 7.46
C ASP A 218 -8.93 -3.65 6.32
N ILE A 219 -8.06 -4.62 6.66
CA ILE A 219 -7.64 -5.68 5.75
C ILE A 219 -8.66 -6.82 5.81
N THR A 220 -9.44 -6.98 4.76
CA THR A 220 -10.53 -7.98 4.67
C THR A 220 -10.18 -9.22 3.87
N GLY A 221 -8.98 -9.26 3.26
CA GLY A 221 -8.52 -10.38 2.44
C GLY A 221 -7.06 -10.29 2.05
N THR A 222 -6.58 -11.34 1.41
CA THR A 222 -5.19 -11.47 0.94
C THR A 222 -5.12 -11.64 -0.58
N PRO A 223 -4.05 -11.17 -1.26
CA PRO A 223 -3.04 -10.31 -0.69
C PRO A 223 -3.56 -8.87 -0.46
N SER A 224 -3.01 -8.21 0.55
CA SER A 224 -3.22 -6.78 0.76
C SER A 224 -1.89 -6.14 1.15
N PHE A 225 -1.65 -4.92 0.69
CA PHE A 225 -0.40 -4.21 0.88
C PHE A 225 -0.69 -2.84 1.48
N ILE A 226 0.13 -2.43 2.44
CA ILE A 226 0.16 -1.06 2.94
C ILE A 226 1.51 -0.45 2.61
N ILE A 227 1.50 0.69 1.92
CA ILE A 227 2.68 1.43 1.49
C ILE A 227 2.45 2.90 1.83
N GLY A 228 3.17 3.46 2.81
CA GLY A 228 2.98 4.85 3.26
C GLY A 228 1.52 5.16 3.63
N GLY A 229 0.79 4.18 4.20
CA GLY A 229 -0.64 4.28 4.54
C GLY A 229 -1.61 4.03 3.37
N ALA A 230 -1.16 4.06 2.11
CA ALA A 230 -1.99 3.63 0.98
C ALA A 230 -2.22 2.12 1.03
N LYS A 231 -3.46 1.67 0.75
CA LYS A 231 -3.83 0.26 0.69
C LYS A 231 -4.04 -0.19 -0.75
N LEU A 232 -3.32 -1.23 -1.16
CA LEU A 232 -3.59 -1.99 -2.37
C LEU A 232 -4.13 -3.37 -1.97
N SER A 233 -5.12 -3.89 -2.68
CA SER A 233 -5.75 -5.18 -2.35
C SER A 233 -6.00 -6.03 -3.58
N GLY A 234 -5.91 -7.35 -3.41
CA GLY A 234 -6.08 -8.32 -4.48
C GLY A 234 -4.78 -8.62 -5.22
N GLY A 235 -4.89 -9.38 -6.30
CA GLY A 235 -3.75 -9.67 -7.18
C GLY A 235 -3.22 -8.37 -7.79
N ILE A 236 -1.96 -8.05 -7.50
CA ILE A 236 -1.30 -6.84 -7.99
C ILE A 236 -0.15 -7.19 -8.92
N THR A 237 0.16 -6.27 -9.82
CA THR A 237 1.32 -6.37 -10.71
C THR A 237 2.51 -5.58 -10.18
N ALA A 238 3.70 -5.86 -10.72
CA ALA A 238 4.89 -5.04 -10.44
C ALA A 238 4.67 -3.56 -10.80
N GLY A 239 3.88 -3.30 -11.85
CA GLY A 239 3.51 -1.94 -12.27
C GLY A 239 2.67 -1.20 -11.23
N ASP A 240 1.71 -1.87 -10.61
CA ASP A 240 0.87 -1.28 -9.54
C ASP A 240 1.73 -0.88 -8.34
N LEU A 241 2.62 -1.79 -7.89
CA LEU A 241 3.54 -1.51 -6.80
C LEU A 241 4.50 -0.37 -7.10
N LYS A 242 5.13 -0.37 -8.29
CA LYS A 242 6.05 0.71 -8.71
C LYS A 242 5.34 2.05 -8.76
N SER A 243 4.13 2.10 -9.31
CA SER A 243 3.33 3.32 -9.37
C SER A 243 3.03 3.88 -7.97
N GLU A 244 2.78 3.00 -7.00
CA GLU A 244 2.56 3.44 -5.62
C GLU A 244 3.87 3.88 -4.95
N LEU A 245 4.97 3.15 -5.15
CA LEU A 245 6.30 3.53 -4.64
C LEU A 245 6.74 4.91 -5.15
N ASP A 246 6.55 5.18 -6.45
CA ASP A 246 6.87 6.48 -7.05
C ASP A 246 6.01 7.60 -6.46
N ARG A 247 4.72 7.31 -6.18
CA ARG A 247 3.84 8.26 -5.51
C ARG A 247 4.33 8.58 -4.10
N GLN A 248 4.75 7.57 -3.33
CA GLN A 248 5.27 7.77 -1.99
C GLN A 248 6.59 8.55 -2.01
N ARG A 249 7.52 8.25 -2.92
CA ARG A 249 8.78 8.99 -3.10
C ARG A 249 8.58 10.47 -3.40
N ASN A 250 7.52 10.80 -4.16
CA ASN A 250 7.20 12.20 -4.50
C ASN A 250 6.50 12.96 -3.35
N GLN A 251 6.20 12.32 -2.22
CA GLN A 251 5.57 12.93 -1.04
C GLN A 251 6.56 13.15 0.11
N ILE A 252 7.74 12.54 0.04
CA ILE A 252 8.85 12.70 0.99
C ILE A 252 9.72 13.88 0.55
#